data_fc22ba51bab6e5f60d1dc85f85c856ca
#
_entry.id   fc22ba51bab6e5f60d1dc85f85c856ca
#
_cell.length_a   1.000
_cell.length_b   1.000
_cell.length_c   1.000
_cell.angle_alpha   90.00
_cell.angle_beta   90.00
_cell.angle_gamma   90.00
#
_symmetry.space_group_name_H-M   'P 1'
#
loop_
_entity.id
_entity.type
_entity.pdbx_description
1 polymer ?
#
loop_
_entity_poly.entity_id
_entity_poly.type
_entity_poly.pdbx_seq_one_letter_code
_entity_poly.pdbx_strand_id
1 'polypeptide(L)' 'MSLSESSSRSPAPTARELLAMNLVRLRKEKGWSQEYLALEAGLHRTFVAHVERRARNIS' A
#
# COMPACT_ATOMS: atom_id res chain seq x y z
N MET A 1 21.61 -10.11 -19.73
CA MET A 1 21.10 -10.37 -19.59
C MET A 1 20.02 -10.44 -18.82
N SER A 2 19.96 -11.00 -18.02
CA SER A 2 18.82 -11.26 -17.20
C SER A 2 18.29 -10.07 -16.51
N LEU A 3 19.05 -9.06 -16.41
CA LEU A 3 18.54 -7.88 -15.77
C LEU A 3 17.41 -7.27 -16.51
N SER A 4 17.42 -7.39 -17.79
CA SER A 4 16.37 -6.78 -18.55
C SER A 4 15.06 -7.46 -18.28
N GLU A 5 15.08 -8.70 -17.92
CA GLU A 5 13.86 -9.36 -17.63
C GLU A 5 13.23 -8.83 -16.41
N SER A 6 14.00 -8.60 -15.39
CA SER A 6 13.39 -8.10 -14.18
C SER A 6 12.88 -6.71 -14.38
N SER A 7 13.50 -5.95 -15.24
CA SER A 7 13.03 -4.60 -15.42
C SER A 7 11.72 -4.55 -16.17
N SER A 8 11.35 -5.60 -16.84
CA SER A 8 10.09 -5.60 -17.56
C SER A 8 8.92 -5.83 -16.63
N ARG A 9 9.15 -6.23 -15.40
CA ARG A 9 8.06 -6.43 -14.49
C ARG A 9 7.83 -5.24 -13.64
N SER A 10 6.65 -5.17 -13.07
CA SER A 10 6.37 -4.15 -12.10
C SER A 10 7.31 -4.26 -10.93
N PRO A 11 7.84 -3.17 -10.46
CA PRO A 11 8.71 -3.23 -9.29
C PRO A 11 7.95 -3.73 -8.08
N ALA A 12 8.64 -4.42 -7.23
CA ALA A 12 8.04 -4.89 -5.99
C ALA A 12 7.73 -3.69 -5.11
N PRO A 13 6.70 -3.78 -4.28
CA PRO A 13 6.39 -2.70 -3.35
C PRO A 13 7.55 -2.47 -2.40
N THR A 14 7.74 -1.23 -2.02
CA THR A 14 8.75 -0.91 -1.02
C THR A 14 8.31 -1.42 0.34
N ALA A 15 9.24 -1.49 1.28
CA ALA A 15 8.89 -1.90 2.63
C ALA A 15 7.82 -0.99 3.21
N ARG A 16 7.90 0.29 2.91
CA ARG A 16 6.92 1.24 3.38
C ARG A 16 5.54 0.94 2.80
N GLU A 17 5.49 0.60 1.52
CA GLU A 17 4.24 0.26 0.89
C GLU A 17 3.66 -1.03 1.45
N LEU A 18 4.51 -2.01 1.70
CA LEU A 18 4.04 -3.25 2.29
C LEU A 18 3.44 -3.01 3.68
N LEU A 19 4.10 -2.19 4.46
CA LEU A 19 3.57 -1.86 5.78
C LEU A 19 2.23 -1.17 5.65
N ALA A 20 2.13 -0.22 4.73
CA ALA A 20 0.88 0.50 4.54
C ALA A 20 -0.22 -0.42 4.07
N MET A 21 0.11 -1.39 3.21
CA MET A 21 -0.90 -2.34 2.74
C MET A 21 -1.40 -3.20 3.89
N ASN A 22 -0.53 -3.60 4.80
CA ASN A 22 -0.95 -4.35 5.97
C ASN A 22 -1.83 -3.49 6.87
N LEU A 23 -1.53 -2.22 7.00
CA LEU A 23 -2.34 -1.32 7.79
C LEU A 23 -3.72 -1.13 7.16
N VAL A 24 -3.77 -1.08 5.83
CA VAL A 24 -5.04 -0.96 5.14
C VAL A 24 -5.90 -2.20 5.41
N ARG A 25 -5.30 -3.36 5.39
CA ARG A 25 -6.03 -4.57 5.70
C ARG A 25 -6.59 -4.52 7.12
N LEU A 26 -5.77 -4.10 8.06
CA LEU A 26 -6.20 -3.97 9.43
C LEU A 26 -7.33 -2.97 9.56
N ARG A 27 -7.25 -1.86 8.81
CA ARG A 27 -8.28 -0.86 8.80
C ARG A 27 -9.62 -1.47 8.44
N LYS A 28 -9.63 -2.27 7.39
CA LYS A 28 -10.86 -2.87 6.93
C LYS A 28 -11.42 -3.86 7.95
N GLU A 29 -10.54 -4.58 8.59
CA GLU A 29 -10.97 -5.52 9.62
C GLU A 29 -11.59 -4.79 10.81
N LYS A 30 -11.08 -3.61 11.13
CA LYS A 30 -11.59 -2.86 12.26
C LYS A 30 -12.69 -1.88 11.91
N GLY A 31 -12.97 -1.74 10.62
CA GLY A 31 -14.00 -0.80 10.20
C GLY A 31 -13.59 0.64 10.30
N TRP A 32 -12.29 0.92 10.24
CA TRP A 32 -11.77 2.27 10.34
C TRP A 32 -11.88 2.99 9.00
N SER A 33 -11.99 4.31 9.04
CA SER A 33 -11.91 5.09 7.82
C SER A 33 -10.45 5.25 7.41
N GLN A 34 -10.23 5.68 6.17
CA GLN A 34 -8.88 5.97 5.71
C GLN A 34 -8.26 7.08 6.53
N GLU A 35 -9.05 8.08 6.86
CA GLU A 35 -8.55 9.19 7.66
C GLU A 35 -8.12 8.73 9.03
N TYR A 36 -8.91 7.88 9.64
CA TYR A 36 -8.58 7.40 10.95
C TYR A 36 -7.31 6.57 10.93
N LEU A 37 -7.18 5.71 9.93
CA LEU A 37 -5.96 4.93 9.80
C LEU A 37 -4.76 5.84 9.60
N ALA A 38 -4.87 6.83 8.74
CA ALA A 38 -3.76 7.73 8.49
C ALA A 38 -3.33 8.43 9.77
N LEU A 39 -4.31 8.88 10.55
CA LEU A 39 -4.02 9.54 11.80
C LEU A 39 -3.31 8.61 12.77
N GLU A 40 -3.83 7.40 12.92
CA GLU A 40 -3.24 6.44 13.86
C GLU A 40 -1.85 6.01 13.43
N ALA A 41 -1.62 5.87 12.15
CA ALA A 41 -0.35 5.39 11.64
C ALA A 41 0.65 6.50 11.33
N GLY A 42 0.25 7.75 11.48
CA GLY A 42 1.14 8.85 11.14
C GLY A 42 1.40 8.98 9.66
N LEU A 43 0.42 8.63 8.85
CA LEU A 43 0.53 8.70 7.40
C LEU A 43 -0.42 9.74 6.85
N HIS A 44 -0.13 10.20 5.64
CA HIS A 44 -1.06 11.08 4.95
C HIS A 44 -2.23 10.29 4.41
N ARG A 45 -3.41 10.87 4.49
CA ARG A 45 -4.59 10.22 3.93
C ARG A 45 -4.41 9.95 2.44
N THR A 46 -3.76 10.87 1.73
CA THR A 46 -3.51 10.69 0.31
C THR A 46 -2.65 9.46 0.06
N PHE A 47 -1.67 9.25 0.92
CA PHE A 47 -0.80 8.09 0.79
C PHE A 47 -1.58 6.81 1.02
N VAL A 48 -2.44 6.80 2.03
CA VAL A 48 -3.26 5.62 2.30
C VAL A 48 -4.17 5.32 1.12
N ALA A 49 -4.80 6.34 0.56
CA ALA A 49 -5.67 6.14 -0.59
C ALA A 49 -4.88 5.61 -1.78
N HIS A 50 -3.68 6.13 -1.98
CA HIS A 50 -2.83 5.68 -3.07
C HIS A 50 -2.46 4.20 -2.90
N VAL A 51 -2.10 3.82 -1.69
CA VAL A 51 -1.73 2.44 -1.41
C VAL A 51 -2.91 1.50 -1.62
N GLU A 52 -4.10 1.91 -1.19
CA GLU A 52 -5.27 1.08 -1.38
C GLU A 52 -5.57 0.88 -2.85
N ARG A 53 -5.43 1.94 -3.64
CA ARG A 53 -5.67 1.84 -5.05
C ARG A 53 -4.64 0.93 -5.70
N ARG A 54 -3.39 1.06 -5.29
CA ARG A 54 -2.34 0.24 -5.83
C ARG A 54 -2.54 -1.23 -5.47
N ALA A 55 -2.94 -1.49 -4.25
CA ALA A 55 -3.20 -2.87 -3.82
C ALA A 55 -4.32 -3.49 -4.63
N ARG A 56 -5.35 -2.70 -4.94
CA ARG A 56 -6.45 -3.19 -5.74
C ARG A 56 -5.99 -3.55 -7.14
N ASN A 57 -5.08 -2.76 -7.70
CA ASN A 57 -4.60 -3.01 -9.05
C ASN A 57 -3.68 -4.22 -9.14
N ILE A 58 -3.00 -4.54 -8.08
CA ILE A 58 -2.07 -5.65 -8.08
C ILE A 58 -2.78 -6.96 -7.85
N SER A 59 -3.81 -6.97 -7.10
CA SER A 59 -4.51 -8.21 -6.83
C SER A 59 -5.63 -8.40 -7.81
#